data_24945dda30f65705f67bc5e87c3c6b31
#
_entry.id   24945dda30f65705f67bc5e87c3c6b31
#
_cell.length_a   1.000
_cell.length_b   1.000
_cell.length_c   1.000
_cell.angle_alpha   90.00
_cell.angle_beta   90.00
_cell.angle_gamma   90.00
#
_symmetry.space_group_name_H-M   'P 1'
#
loop_
_entity.id
_entity.type
_entity.pdbx_description
1 polymer ?
#
loop_
_entity_poly.entity_id
_entity_poly.type
_entity_poly.pdbx_seq_one_letter_code
_entity_poly.pdbx_strand_id
1 'polypeptide(L)'
;MIRHSHEASESWKNLNWKKFRRDLFRLQCRVFKAIREGNKRKALSLQKLILKSKAARFLAIRQVSQLNTGKKTAGIDGKKSLTFKERFELEELLKMSGNNWIHQKLRSIPIPKKDGSTRMLKIPTIADRAWQCLAKYAIEPAHEALFHERSYGFRPGRSAHDAQRILFQNLKSDANGINKRVIELDIEKCFDRISHTTIMENLIAPKGTKAGIFRCLKAGVNPEFPEQGTPQGGVVSPLLANIALNGIESIHRYHRNKRKRITQNTSEKEIVYPSIRYADDMVIVLRPEDNAEKILEDISQFLAERGMKVSEKKTKVTATTDGFDFLGWHFKVQNNGKFRSTPSVDNFKKFRQKVKAIVNNSNYGSQVKAEKLAPIVRGWRNYHKFCKMDGSRFSLYHTQYRTYKVFNKETKQDRHSAKKLLDQAFPAVSYSENRHNNVIGTKSPYDGDITYWSERNSKLYDDNTSKALKRQNHTCGHCGLKCTSEERLHLHHIDGNHSNWKVKNLIAIHESCHDYIHMSKRVIP
;
A
#
# COMPACT_ATOMS: atom_id res chain seq x y z
N MET A 1 -8.24 38.37 14.95
CA MET A 1 -8.17 36.90 14.65
C MET A 1 -8.07 36.56 13.16
N ILE A 2 -8.78 37.21 12.26
CA ILE A 2 -8.81 36.91 10.80
C ILE A 2 -7.47 37.18 10.12
N ARG A 3 -6.76 38.29 10.40
CA ARG A 3 -5.42 38.59 9.82
C ARG A 3 -4.37 37.55 10.15
N HIS A 4 -4.24 37.11 11.42
CA HIS A 4 -3.24 36.10 11.80
C HIS A 4 -3.49 34.71 11.19
N SER A 5 -4.74 34.35 10.91
CA SER A 5 -5.06 33.07 10.26
C SER A 5 -4.70 33.10 8.77
N HIS A 6 -4.81 34.24 8.12
CA HIS A 6 -4.45 34.45 6.70
C HIS A 6 -2.93 34.36 6.51
N GLU A 7 -2.14 35.04 7.34
CA GLU A 7 -0.68 34.98 7.33
C GLU A 7 -0.14 33.55 7.56
N ALA A 8 -0.69 32.81 8.52
CA ALA A 8 -0.30 31.42 8.75
C ALA A 8 -0.68 30.50 7.59
N SER A 9 -1.83 30.75 6.93
CA SER A 9 -2.25 30.04 5.73
C SER A 9 -1.29 30.25 4.56
N GLU A 10 -0.94 31.51 4.29
CA GLU A 10 0.01 31.86 3.22
C GLU A 10 1.40 31.33 3.53
N SER A 11 1.88 31.47 4.76
CA SER A 11 3.17 30.92 5.18
C SER A 11 3.25 29.42 4.99
N TRP A 12 2.19 28.66 5.31
CA TRP A 12 2.14 27.22 5.10
C TRP A 12 2.13 26.84 3.61
N LYS A 13 1.36 27.57 2.78
CA LYS A 13 1.29 27.33 1.33
C LYS A 13 2.63 27.62 0.65
N ASN A 14 3.32 28.67 1.09
CA ASN A 14 4.60 29.14 0.53
C ASN A 14 5.83 28.34 1.00
N LEU A 15 5.66 27.34 1.89
CA LEU A 15 6.75 26.44 2.23
C LEU A 15 7.31 25.73 0.99
N ASN A 16 8.61 25.66 0.89
CA ASN A 16 9.26 25.03 -0.26
C ASN A 16 9.18 23.49 -0.19
N TRP A 17 7.98 22.97 -0.42
CA TRP A 17 7.68 21.52 -0.38
C TRP A 17 8.54 20.69 -1.33
N LYS A 18 8.91 21.26 -2.49
CA LYS A 18 9.82 20.61 -3.44
C LYS A 18 11.19 20.38 -2.82
N LYS A 19 11.77 21.42 -2.18
CA LYS A 19 13.05 21.32 -1.48
C LYS A 19 12.96 20.32 -0.32
N PHE A 20 11.90 20.40 0.50
CA PHE A 20 11.71 19.52 1.65
C PHE A 20 11.69 18.04 1.24
N ARG A 21 10.92 17.69 0.20
CA ARG A 21 10.87 16.30 -0.31
C ARG A 21 12.23 15.83 -0.82
N ARG A 22 12.91 16.65 -1.61
CA ARG A 22 14.24 16.33 -2.14
C ARG A 22 15.25 16.11 -1.02
N ASP A 23 15.27 16.98 -0.02
CA ASP A 23 16.24 16.92 1.08
C ASP A 23 15.99 15.69 1.96
N LEU A 24 14.74 15.38 2.30
CA LEU A 24 14.37 14.16 3.00
C LEU A 24 14.77 12.92 2.20
N PHE A 25 14.38 12.84 0.94
CA PHE A 25 14.65 11.69 0.09
C PHE A 25 16.16 11.40 -0.06
N ARG A 26 16.97 12.45 -0.22
CA ARG A 26 18.44 12.30 -0.25
C ARG A 26 19.00 11.69 1.02
N LEU A 27 18.50 12.08 2.19
CA LEU A 27 18.91 11.47 3.46
C LEU A 27 18.44 10.02 3.56
N GLN A 28 17.22 9.71 3.13
CA GLN A 28 16.67 8.35 3.12
C GLN A 28 17.49 7.41 2.22
N CYS A 29 17.87 7.83 1.02
CA CYS A 29 18.76 7.05 0.14
C CYS A 29 20.12 6.79 0.81
N ARG A 30 20.67 7.77 1.51
CA ARG A 30 21.94 7.62 2.24
C ARG A 30 21.83 6.64 3.41
N VAL A 31 20.70 6.62 4.13
CA VAL A 31 20.44 5.62 5.19
C VAL A 31 20.38 4.22 4.59
N PHE A 32 19.62 4.03 3.51
CA PHE A 32 19.51 2.77 2.80
C PHE A 32 20.89 2.27 2.34
N LYS A 33 21.67 3.12 1.68
CA LYS A 33 23.02 2.80 1.20
C LYS A 33 23.94 2.42 2.36
N ALA A 34 23.93 3.17 3.46
CA ALA A 34 24.77 2.88 4.62
C ALA A 34 24.50 1.49 5.21
N ILE A 35 23.24 1.06 5.27
CA ILE A 35 22.88 -0.29 5.73
C ILE A 35 23.32 -1.36 4.74
N ARG A 36 23.16 -1.12 3.43
CA ARG A 36 23.65 -2.02 2.37
C ARG A 36 25.16 -2.22 2.41
N GLU A 37 25.90 -1.20 2.83
CA GLU A 37 27.36 -1.22 3.03
C GLU A 37 27.77 -1.76 4.41
N GLY A 38 26.83 -2.25 5.23
CA GLY A 38 27.10 -2.74 6.60
C GLY A 38 27.40 -1.62 7.63
N ASN A 39 27.36 -0.35 7.25
CA ASN A 39 27.72 0.77 8.10
C ASN A 39 26.54 1.26 8.96
N LYS A 40 26.18 0.47 9.97
CA LYS A 40 25.08 0.77 10.91
C LYS A 40 25.30 2.08 11.67
N ARG A 41 26.55 2.41 12.04
CA ARG A 41 26.89 3.66 12.76
C ARG A 41 26.52 4.89 11.92
N LYS A 42 26.90 4.91 10.64
CA LYS A 42 26.57 5.97 9.68
C LYS A 42 25.03 6.07 9.47
N ALA A 43 24.35 4.94 9.34
CA ALA A 43 22.90 4.92 9.22
C ALA A 43 22.20 5.57 10.42
N LEU A 44 22.60 5.23 11.65
CA LEU A 44 22.05 5.83 12.87
C LEU A 44 22.29 7.35 12.93
N SER A 45 23.47 7.82 12.50
CA SER A 45 23.78 9.26 12.42
C SER A 45 22.87 9.97 11.40
N LEU A 46 22.65 9.38 10.25
CA LEU A 46 21.76 9.92 9.21
C LEU A 46 20.29 9.91 9.66
N GLN A 47 19.84 8.87 10.38
CA GLN A 47 18.50 8.84 10.98
C GLN A 47 18.30 9.99 11.98
N LYS A 48 19.32 10.31 12.82
CA LYS A 48 19.26 11.48 13.71
C LYS A 48 19.13 12.79 12.93
N LEU A 49 19.79 12.92 11.77
CA LEU A 49 19.64 14.08 10.90
C LEU A 49 18.21 14.19 10.33
N ILE A 50 17.61 13.08 9.92
CA ILE A 50 16.19 13.08 9.46
C ILE A 50 15.28 13.56 10.58
N LEU A 51 15.40 13.01 11.79
CA LEU A 51 14.57 13.37 12.95
C LEU A 51 14.70 14.85 13.34
N LYS A 52 15.89 15.43 13.17
CA LYS A 52 16.17 16.85 13.44
C LYS A 52 15.81 17.77 12.26
N SER A 53 15.48 17.22 11.10
CA SER A 53 15.21 17.97 9.88
C SER A 53 13.88 18.71 9.96
N LYS A 54 13.91 20.04 9.79
CA LYS A 54 12.71 20.87 9.61
C LYS A 54 11.85 20.36 8.46
N ALA A 55 12.48 20.00 7.34
CA ALA A 55 11.82 19.44 6.17
C ALA A 55 11.03 18.17 6.50
N ALA A 56 11.63 17.21 7.23
CA ALA A 56 10.99 15.96 7.60
C ALA A 56 9.80 16.18 8.56
N ARG A 57 9.92 17.11 9.53
CA ARG A 57 8.81 17.44 10.44
C ARG A 57 7.63 18.03 9.71
N PHE A 58 7.85 19.03 8.83
CA PHE A 58 6.76 19.60 8.02
C PHE A 58 6.11 18.58 7.09
N LEU A 59 6.90 17.72 6.44
CA LEU A 59 6.35 16.66 5.58
C LEU A 59 5.53 15.64 6.38
N ALA A 60 5.96 15.26 7.59
CA ALA A 60 5.22 14.35 8.46
C ALA A 60 3.87 14.96 8.88
N ILE A 61 3.85 16.23 9.29
CA ILE A 61 2.62 16.95 9.62
C ILE A 61 1.69 17.03 8.41
N ARG A 62 2.22 17.39 7.24
CA ARG A 62 1.45 17.46 5.99
C ARG A 62 0.85 16.10 5.64
N GLN A 63 1.64 15.02 5.74
CA GLN A 63 1.20 13.66 5.45
C GLN A 63 -0.04 13.26 6.27
N VAL A 64 -0.01 13.51 7.57
CA VAL A 64 -1.08 13.05 8.46
C VAL A 64 -2.29 14.00 8.51
N SER A 65 -2.08 15.31 8.30
CA SER A 65 -3.14 16.32 8.38
C SER A 65 -3.82 16.61 7.04
N GLN A 66 -3.14 16.39 5.91
CA GLN A 66 -3.66 16.77 4.59
C GLN A 66 -3.76 15.61 3.60
N LEU A 67 -2.73 14.76 3.49
CA LEU A 67 -2.63 13.76 2.42
C LEU A 67 -3.25 12.41 2.80
N ASN A 68 -3.14 12.00 4.07
CA ASN A 68 -3.65 10.69 4.49
C ASN A 68 -5.19 10.68 4.53
N THR A 69 -5.80 9.60 4.02
CA THR A 69 -7.25 9.36 4.13
C THR A 69 -7.74 9.29 5.58
N GLY A 70 -6.90 8.85 6.52
CA GLY A 70 -7.16 8.82 7.96
C GLY A 70 -7.30 10.20 8.62
N LYS A 71 -7.03 11.30 7.90
CA LYS A 71 -7.19 12.68 8.41
C LYS A 71 -8.61 13.00 8.92
N LYS A 72 -9.62 12.27 8.45
CA LYS A 72 -11.03 12.46 8.85
C LYS A 72 -11.40 11.79 10.18
N THR A 73 -10.50 10.98 10.76
CA THR A 73 -10.77 10.22 11.98
C THR A 73 -10.01 10.84 13.15
N ALA A 74 -10.76 11.28 14.16
CA ALA A 74 -10.20 11.86 15.38
C ALA A 74 -9.53 10.80 16.27
N GLY A 75 -8.46 11.18 16.97
CA GLY A 75 -7.93 10.46 18.12
C GLY A 75 -8.80 10.66 19.38
N ILE A 76 -8.24 10.39 20.55
CA ILE A 76 -8.92 10.57 21.83
C ILE A 76 -9.18 12.07 22.14
N ASP A 77 -8.36 12.94 21.57
CA ASP A 77 -8.45 14.41 21.65
C ASP A 77 -9.63 15.00 20.86
N GLY A 78 -10.39 14.19 20.13
CA GLY A 78 -11.53 14.63 19.30
C GLY A 78 -11.11 15.40 18.03
N LYS A 79 -9.83 15.73 17.84
CA LYS A 79 -9.34 16.52 16.71
C LYS A 79 -9.32 15.71 15.41
N LYS A 80 -10.01 16.20 14.38
CA LYS A 80 -10.02 15.61 13.01
C LYS A 80 -9.12 16.35 12.04
N SER A 81 -8.79 17.60 12.32
CA SER A 81 -7.95 18.45 11.48
C SER A 81 -7.15 19.42 12.35
N LEU A 82 -6.14 20.02 11.75
CA LEU A 82 -5.36 21.09 12.38
C LEU A 82 -5.50 22.36 11.54
N THR A 83 -5.68 23.48 12.19
CA THR A 83 -5.54 24.81 11.59
C THR A 83 -4.10 25.03 11.13
N PHE A 84 -3.84 26.03 10.32
CA PHE A 84 -2.47 26.32 9.88
C PHE A 84 -1.56 26.71 11.05
N LYS A 85 -2.08 27.46 12.04
CA LYS A 85 -1.36 27.81 13.27
C LYS A 85 -0.98 26.56 14.06
N GLU A 86 -1.94 25.67 14.32
CA GLU A 86 -1.67 24.40 15.03
C GLU A 86 -0.64 23.50 14.33
N ARG A 87 -0.51 23.60 13.01
CA ARG A 87 0.53 22.85 12.26
C ARG A 87 1.93 23.38 12.55
N PHE A 88 2.11 24.69 12.67
CA PHE A 88 3.38 25.29 13.06
C PHE A 88 3.70 25.00 14.54
N GLU A 89 2.69 25.09 15.42
CA GLU A 89 2.84 24.72 16.84
C GLU A 89 3.26 23.24 16.99
N LEU A 90 2.67 22.34 16.18
CA LEU A 90 3.05 20.93 16.17
C LEU A 90 4.49 20.73 15.62
N GLU A 91 4.94 21.54 14.67
CA GLU A 91 6.32 21.47 14.18
C GLU A 91 7.30 21.84 15.29
N GLU A 92 7.05 22.91 16.04
CA GLU A 92 7.89 23.29 17.19
C GLU A 92 7.82 22.23 18.30
N LEU A 93 6.65 21.64 18.58
CA LEU A 93 6.52 20.54 19.53
C LEU A 93 7.35 19.33 19.12
N LEU A 94 7.33 18.92 17.87
CA LEU A 94 8.16 17.83 17.34
C LEU A 94 9.65 18.15 17.42
N LYS A 95 10.03 19.41 17.24
CA LYS A 95 11.42 19.87 17.37
C LYS A 95 11.92 19.78 18.80
N MET A 96 11.12 20.24 19.75
CA MET A 96 11.50 20.27 21.17
C MET A 96 11.43 18.90 21.84
N SER A 97 10.38 18.15 21.59
CA SER A 97 10.03 16.92 22.32
C SER A 97 10.24 15.63 21.53
N GLY A 98 10.64 15.70 20.25
CA GLY A 98 10.69 14.54 19.35
C GLY A 98 11.56 13.38 19.83
N ASN A 99 12.62 13.64 20.57
CA ASN A 99 13.50 12.61 21.16
C ASN A 99 12.92 11.97 22.44
N ASN A 100 11.99 12.65 23.11
CA ASN A 100 11.34 12.18 24.33
C ASN A 100 9.82 12.20 24.22
N TRP A 101 9.31 11.79 23.07
CA TRP A 101 7.89 11.80 22.79
C TRP A 101 7.09 10.88 23.69
N ILE A 102 6.03 11.40 24.29
CA ILE A 102 5.08 10.65 25.11
C ILE A 102 3.77 10.53 24.32
N HIS A 103 3.36 9.29 24.04
CA HIS A 103 2.12 9.01 23.33
C HIS A 103 0.90 9.18 24.23
N GLN A 104 -0.16 9.77 23.68
CA GLN A 104 -1.46 9.83 24.32
C GLN A 104 -2.16 8.46 24.27
N LYS A 105 -3.17 8.27 25.13
CA LYS A 105 -4.06 7.11 25.04
C LYS A 105 -4.71 7.01 23.67
N LEU A 106 -4.93 5.79 23.20
CA LEU A 106 -5.52 5.55 21.88
C LEU A 106 -7.05 5.52 21.97
N ARG A 107 -7.71 6.09 20.98
CA ARG A 107 -9.15 5.94 20.82
C ARG A 107 -9.44 4.58 20.20
N SER A 108 -10.20 3.73 20.89
CA SER A 108 -10.61 2.41 20.42
C SER A 108 -11.94 2.50 19.65
N ILE A 109 -11.99 1.92 18.45
CA ILE A 109 -13.19 1.82 17.61
C ILE A 109 -13.40 0.36 17.24
N PRO A 110 -14.54 -0.26 17.62
CA PRO A 110 -14.85 -1.63 17.23
C PRO A 110 -15.28 -1.69 15.75
N ILE A 111 -14.70 -2.64 15.00
CA ILE A 111 -15.08 -2.95 13.63
C ILE A 111 -15.51 -4.41 13.57
N PRO A 112 -16.77 -4.70 13.15
CA PRO A 112 -17.24 -6.06 13.03
C PRO A 112 -16.50 -6.80 11.91
N LYS A 113 -16.08 -8.04 12.19
CA LYS A 113 -15.53 -8.97 11.22
C LYS A 113 -16.64 -9.85 10.62
N LYS A 114 -16.29 -10.55 9.51
CA LYS A 114 -17.22 -11.47 8.83
C LYS A 114 -17.63 -12.69 9.68
N ASP A 115 -16.76 -13.10 10.58
CA ASP A 115 -16.95 -14.24 11.48
C ASP A 115 -17.75 -13.89 12.75
N GLY A 116 -18.32 -12.68 12.81
CA GLY A 116 -19.04 -12.15 13.97
C GLY A 116 -18.15 -11.61 15.08
N SER A 117 -16.84 -11.84 15.03
CA SER A 117 -15.90 -11.26 16.00
C SER A 117 -15.65 -9.77 15.72
N THR A 118 -15.13 -9.07 16.72
CA THR A 118 -14.84 -7.65 16.62
C THR A 118 -13.34 -7.40 16.53
N ARG A 119 -12.93 -6.50 15.65
CA ARG A 119 -11.57 -5.98 15.56
C ARG A 119 -11.52 -4.57 16.15
N MET A 120 -10.66 -4.36 17.12
CA MET A 120 -10.48 -3.04 17.73
C MET A 120 -9.46 -2.22 16.93
N LEU A 121 -9.90 -1.14 16.27
CA LEU A 121 -8.96 -0.12 15.77
C LEU A 121 -8.56 0.81 16.91
N LYS A 122 -7.27 1.05 17.03
CA LYS A 122 -6.67 1.93 18.03
C LYS A 122 -6.07 3.15 17.34
N ILE A 123 -6.73 4.29 17.47
CA ILE A 123 -6.44 5.50 16.70
C ILE A 123 -5.65 6.49 17.55
N PRO A 124 -4.41 6.81 17.15
CA PRO A 124 -3.60 7.85 17.81
C PRO A 124 -4.11 9.26 17.50
N THR A 125 -3.74 10.23 18.31
CA THR A 125 -3.93 11.66 18.03
C THR A 125 -3.20 12.08 16.76
N ILE A 126 -3.54 13.25 16.19
CA ILE A 126 -2.84 13.76 15.00
C ILE A 126 -1.35 14.01 15.33
N ALA A 127 -1.05 14.50 16.54
CA ALA A 127 0.31 14.75 16.99
C ALA A 127 1.11 13.45 17.06
N ASP A 128 0.57 12.39 17.66
CA ASP A 128 1.18 11.08 17.70
C ASP A 128 1.40 10.48 16.30
N ARG A 129 0.42 10.63 15.41
CA ARG A 129 0.55 10.22 14.01
C ARG A 129 1.68 10.97 13.28
N ALA A 130 1.84 12.27 13.55
CA ALA A 130 2.92 13.08 12.98
C ALA A 130 4.29 12.62 13.48
N TRP A 131 4.42 12.36 14.78
CA TRP A 131 5.65 11.80 15.34
C TRP A 131 5.96 10.40 14.77
N GLN A 132 4.96 9.52 14.71
CA GLN A 132 5.12 8.18 14.11
C GLN A 132 5.53 8.26 12.64
N CYS A 133 4.98 9.22 11.87
CA CYS A 133 5.35 9.46 10.49
C CYS A 133 6.80 9.94 10.36
N LEU A 134 7.23 10.87 11.22
CA LEU A 134 8.62 11.34 11.28
C LEU A 134 9.58 10.20 11.64
N ALA A 135 9.25 9.39 12.66
CA ALA A 135 10.01 8.20 13.02
C ALA A 135 10.09 7.20 11.86
N LYS A 136 8.96 6.94 11.17
CA LYS A 136 8.91 6.07 9.99
C LYS A 136 9.86 6.58 8.90
N TYR A 137 9.90 7.87 8.60
CA TYR A 137 10.81 8.43 7.60
C TYR A 137 12.28 8.12 7.89
N ALA A 138 12.66 8.07 9.17
CA ALA A 138 14.03 7.74 9.57
C ALA A 138 14.31 6.23 9.56
N ILE A 139 13.35 5.41 9.99
CA ILE A 139 13.52 3.96 10.22
C ILE A 139 13.34 3.15 8.94
N GLU A 140 12.33 3.46 8.13
CA GLU A 140 11.92 2.64 6.98
C GLU A 140 13.04 2.38 5.97
N PRO A 141 13.88 3.37 5.57
CA PRO A 141 14.96 3.11 4.61
C PRO A 141 16.00 2.11 5.10
N ALA A 142 16.27 2.06 6.41
CA ALA A 142 17.20 1.10 7.00
C ALA A 142 16.68 -0.33 6.90
N HIS A 143 15.39 -0.52 7.18
CA HIS A 143 14.76 -1.85 7.11
C HIS A 143 14.46 -2.29 5.68
N GLU A 144 14.10 -1.35 4.77
CA GLU A 144 13.97 -1.64 3.36
C GLU A 144 15.26 -2.22 2.74
N ALA A 145 16.42 -1.85 3.25
CA ALA A 145 17.69 -2.42 2.84
C ALA A 145 17.88 -3.90 3.25
N LEU A 146 17.11 -4.39 4.23
CA LEU A 146 17.22 -5.73 4.81
C LEU A 146 16.03 -6.65 4.47
N PHE A 147 14.88 -6.07 4.08
CA PHE A 147 13.68 -6.86 3.82
C PHE A 147 13.86 -7.79 2.63
N HIS A 148 13.32 -8.99 2.78
CA HIS A 148 13.34 -10.01 1.75
C HIS A 148 12.62 -9.55 0.47
N GLU A 149 13.09 -9.97 -0.70
CA GLU A 149 12.52 -9.59 -2.00
C GLU A 149 11.08 -10.10 -2.21
N ARG A 150 10.69 -11.16 -1.52
CA ARG A 150 9.35 -11.79 -1.59
C ARG A 150 8.36 -11.25 -0.58
N SER A 151 8.72 -10.19 0.15
CA SER A 151 7.82 -9.43 1.04
C SER A 151 7.28 -8.21 0.30
N TYR A 152 5.96 -8.02 0.28
CA TYR A 152 5.31 -6.98 -0.55
C TYR A 152 4.42 -6.02 0.23
N GLY A 153 3.69 -6.50 1.25
CA GLY A 153 2.73 -5.67 1.99
C GLY A 153 3.37 -4.54 2.77
N PHE A 154 2.73 -3.37 2.77
CA PHE A 154 3.14 -2.16 3.50
C PHE A 154 4.52 -1.61 3.15
N ARG A 155 5.10 -2.03 2.04
CA ARG A 155 6.43 -1.62 1.59
C ARG A 155 6.34 -0.61 0.45
N PRO A 156 7.20 0.43 0.43
CA PRO A 156 7.21 1.42 -0.63
C PRO A 156 7.57 0.79 -1.98
N GLY A 157 6.88 1.22 -3.03
CA GLY A 157 7.12 0.77 -4.40
C GLY A 157 6.68 -0.67 -4.72
N ARG A 158 6.17 -1.44 -3.75
CA ARG A 158 5.67 -2.81 -3.91
C ARG A 158 4.15 -2.86 -3.81
N SER A 159 3.54 -3.84 -4.48
CA SER A 159 2.08 -3.97 -4.58
C SER A 159 1.62 -5.43 -4.52
N ALA A 160 0.32 -5.64 -4.31
CA ALA A 160 -0.28 -6.96 -4.40
C ALA A 160 -0.11 -7.60 -5.80
N HIS A 161 -0.03 -6.78 -6.86
CA HIS A 161 0.21 -7.27 -8.21
C HIS A 161 1.61 -7.87 -8.39
N ASP A 162 2.61 -7.42 -7.62
CA ASP A 162 3.94 -8.07 -7.60
C ASP A 162 3.81 -9.51 -7.08
N ALA A 163 3.06 -9.72 -5.99
CA ALA A 163 2.78 -11.05 -5.46
C ALA A 163 2.01 -11.93 -6.47
N GLN A 164 0.97 -11.37 -7.12
CA GLN A 164 0.22 -12.04 -8.19
C GLN A 164 1.14 -12.51 -9.33
N ARG A 165 2.03 -11.64 -9.79
CA ARG A 165 2.97 -11.96 -10.87
C ARG A 165 3.96 -13.05 -10.48
N ILE A 166 4.45 -13.04 -9.25
CA ILE A 166 5.33 -14.10 -8.74
C ILE A 166 4.60 -15.44 -8.66
N LEU A 167 3.35 -15.47 -8.22
CA LEU A 167 2.53 -16.69 -8.26
C LEU A 167 2.41 -17.23 -9.68
N PHE A 168 2.11 -16.36 -10.66
CA PHE A 168 2.11 -16.77 -12.06
C PHE A 168 3.45 -17.39 -12.49
N GLN A 169 4.58 -16.76 -12.15
CA GLN A 169 5.90 -17.25 -12.54
C GLN A 169 6.23 -18.63 -11.93
N ASN A 170 5.70 -18.92 -10.73
CA ASN A 170 5.93 -20.18 -10.05
C ASN A 170 4.92 -21.28 -10.42
N LEU A 171 3.76 -20.91 -10.99
CA LEU A 171 2.65 -21.85 -11.23
C LEU A 171 2.27 -22.02 -12.71
N LYS A 172 2.93 -21.32 -13.62
CA LYS A 172 2.72 -21.51 -15.07
C LYS A 172 3.21 -22.88 -15.53
N SER A 173 2.83 -23.28 -16.75
CA SER A 173 3.09 -24.64 -17.30
C SER A 173 4.57 -25.01 -17.29
N ASP A 174 5.45 -24.12 -17.78
CA ASP A 174 6.89 -24.36 -17.84
C ASP A 174 7.58 -24.33 -16.46
N ALA A 175 6.85 -23.97 -15.41
CA ALA A 175 7.27 -24.11 -14.02
C ALA A 175 6.66 -25.35 -13.34
N ASN A 176 6.03 -26.25 -14.09
CA ASN A 176 5.37 -27.46 -13.59
C ASN A 176 4.31 -27.16 -12.49
N GLY A 177 3.53 -26.09 -12.69
CA GLY A 177 2.57 -25.63 -11.70
C GLY A 177 1.49 -26.66 -11.35
N ILE A 178 1.12 -27.53 -12.29
CA ILE A 178 0.06 -28.53 -12.11
C ILE A 178 0.35 -29.56 -11.01
N ASN A 179 1.62 -29.88 -10.80
CA ASN A 179 2.06 -30.88 -9.81
C ASN A 179 2.42 -30.24 -8.46
N LYS A 180 2.17 -28.95 -8.29
CA LYS A 180 2.50 -28.21 -7.07
C LYS A 180 1.32 -28.13 -6.11
N ARG A 181 1.67 -27.87 -4.86
CA ARG A 181 0.74 -27.55 -3.77
C ARG A 181 1.07 -26.17 -3.21
N VAL A 182 0.20 -25.58 -2.45
CA VAL A 182 0.46 -24.34 -1.72
C VAL A 182 0.07 -24.49 -0.25
N ILE A 183 0.89 -23.92 0.63
CA ILE A 183 0.47 -23.64 2.00
C ILE A 183 -0.14 -22.23 1.98
N GLU A 184 -1.43 -22.11 2.32
CA GLU A 184 -2.09 -20.85 2.64
C GLU A 184 -1.90 -20.62 4.13
N LEU A 185 -0.98 -19.73 4.51
CA LEU A 185 -0.62 -19.47 5.91
C LEU A 185 -1.38 -18.26 6.45
N ASP A 186 -2.06 -18.43 7.57
CA ASP A 186 -2.67 -17.36 8.36
C ASP A 186 -2.02 -17.29 9.75
N ILE A 187 -1.68 -16.10 10.21
CA ILE A 187 -1.09 -15.85 11.53
C ILE A 187 -2.20 -15.38 12.48
N GLU A 188 -2.39 -16.09 13.60
CA GLU A 188 -3.43 -15.75 14.56
C GLU A 188 -3.18 -14.41 15.24
N LYS A 189 -4.13 -13.47 15.08
CA LYS A 189 -4.07 -12.13 15.72
C LYS A 189 -2.70 -11.45 15.58
N CYS A 190 -2.05 -11.55 14.41
CA CYS A 190 -0.67 -11.12 14.19
C CYS A 190 -0.33 -9.78 14.86
N PHE A 191 -1.08 -8.72 14.56
CA PHE A 191 -0.84 -7.38 15.12
C PHE A 191 -1.04 -7.29 16.65
N ASP A 192 -1.80 -8.19 17.25
CA ASP A 192 -2.06 -8.19 18.69
C ASP A 192 -1.04 -9.05 19.46
N ARG A 193 -0.29 -9.92 18.75
CA ARG A 193 0.57 -10.94 19.38
C ARG A 193 2.07 -10.70 19.18
N ILE A 194 2.49 -9.81 18.28
CA ILE A 194 3.92 -9.56 18.05
C ILE A 194 4.61 -9.13 19.33
N SER A 195 5.65 -9.85 19.73
CA SER A 195 6.47 -9.53 20.91
C SER A 195 7.11 -8.14 20.80
N HIS A 196 6.97 -7.33 21.83
CA HIS A 196 7.65 -6.03 21.92
C HIS A 196 9.18 -6.22 21.92
N THR A 197 9.69 -7.23 22.62
CA THR A 197 11.12 -7.57 22.67
C THR A 197 11.64 -7.82 21.26
N THR A 198 10.99 -8.67 20.48
CA THR A 198 11.38 -8.96 19.09
C THR A 198 11.42 -7.71 18.22
N ILE A 199 10.41 -6.83 18.35
CA ILE A 199 10.41 -5.55 17.61
C ILE A 199 11.64 -4.72 18.02
N MET A 200 11.88 -4.56 19.33
CA MET A 200 12.92 -3.68 19.85
C MET A 200 14.34 -4.16 19.55
N GLU A 201 14.58 -5.46 19.56
CA GLU A 201 15.86 -6.07 19.20
C GLU A 201 16.19 -5.87 17.73
N ASN A 202 15.21 -6.10 16.85
CA ASN A 202 15.38 -5.98 15.41
C ASN A 202 15.34 -4.53 14.90
N LEU A 203 14.86 -3.58 15.70
CA LEU A 203 14.70 -2.19 15.30
C LEU A 203 16.04 -1.47 15.16
N ILE A 204 16.33 -0.96 13.97
CA ILE A 204 17.49 -0.11 13.69
C ILE A 204 17.04 1.36 13.80
N ALA A 205 17.26 1.94 14.99
CA ALA A 205 16.89 3.32 15.26
C ALA A 205 17.78 3.93 16.38
N PRO A 206 17.93 5.27 16.45
CA PRO A 206 18.58 5.95 17.56
C PRO A 206 17.89 5.66 18.91
N LYS A 207 18.64 5.70 20.02
CA LYS A 207 18.12 5.38 21.37
C LYS A 207 16.81 6.10 21.72
N GLY A 208 16.74 7.43 21.52
CA GLY A 208 15.53 8.21 21.80
C GLY A 208 14.33 7.79 20.94
N THR A 209 14.55 7.45 19.67
CA THR A 209 13.50 6.94 18.78
C THR A 209 13.06 5.55 19.21
N LYS A 210 13.97 4.65 19.59
CA LYS A 210 13.62 3.35 20.17
C LYS A 210 12.73 3.51 21.40
N ALA A 211 13.11 4.39 22.34
CA ALA A 211 12.30 4.67 23.51
C ALA A 211 10.90 5.22 23.16
N GLY A 212 10.81 6.10 22.16
CA GLY A 212 9.53 6.60 21.66
C GLY A 212 8.67 5.52 21.01
N ILE A 213 9.27 4.61 20.22
CA ILE A 213 8.56 3.45 19.65
C ILE A 213 8.07 2.51 20.75
N PHE A 214 8.89 2.24 21.76
CA PHE A 214 8.47 1.42 22.90
C PHE A 214 7.26 2.04 23.62
N ARG A 215 7.28 3.35 23.89
CA ARG A 215 6.12 4.06 24.46
C ARG A 215 4.88 4.00 23.54
N CYS A 216 5.09 4.05 22.21
CA CYS A 216 4.01 3.86 21.24
C CYS A 216 3.37 2.47 21.35
N LEU A 217 4.17 1.44 21.48
CA LEU A 217 3.70 0.06 21.67
C LEU A 217 2.90 -0.06 22.98
N LYS A 218 3.44 0.47 24.08
CA LYS A 218 2.77 0.43 25.39
C LYS A 218 1.46 1.24 25.42
N ALA A 219 1.36 2.35 24.70
CA ALA A 219 0.11 3.12 24.58
C ALA A 219 -1.02 2.34 23.90
N GLY A 220 -0.70 1.33 23.09
CA GLY A 220 -1.63 0.49 22.36
C GLY A 220 -1.82 -0.91 22.94
N VAL A 221 -1.35 -1.18 24.12
CA VAL A 221 -1.40 -2.51 24.74
C VAL A 221 -2.82 -3.07 24.77
N ASN A 222 -2.95 -4.34 24.38
CA ASN A 222 -4.13 -5.13 24.67
C ASN A 222 -3.96 -5.69 26.11
N PRO A 223 -4.92 -5.49 27.01
CA PRO A 223 -4.83 -6.03 28.39
C PRO A 223 -4.55 -7.54 28.46
N GLU A 224 -5.04 -8.31 27.50
CA GLU A 224 -4.79 -9.76 27.40
C GLU A 224 -3.31 -10.07 27.09
N PHE A 225 -2.57 -9.13 26.48
CA PHE A 225 -1.20 -9.34 26.02
C PHE A 225 -0.32 -8.10 26.32
N PRO A 226 0.06 -7.85 27.59
CA PRO A 226 0.67 -6.58 28.01
C PRO A 226 2.07 -6.32 27.43
N GLU A 227 2.78 -7.36 26.99
CA GLU A 227 4.12 -7.28 26.38
C GLU A 227 4.10 -7.56 24.87
N GLN A 228 2.93 -7.52 24.26
CA GLN A 228 2.73 -7.88 22.87
C GLN A 228 1.85 -6.86 22.15
N GLY A 229 1.93 -6.91 20.81
CA GLY A 229 1.06 -6.20 19.93
C GLY A 229 1.54 -4.82 19.52
N THR A 230 1.03 -4.40 18.38
CA THR A 230 1.21 -3.04 17.85
C THR A 230 -0.16 -2.45 17.49
N PRO A 231 -0.39 -1.14 17.74
CA PRO A 231 -1.69 -0.53 17.55
C PRO A 231 -2.19 -0.65 16.11
N GLN A 232 -3.34 -1.31 15.90
CA GLN A 232 -3.99 -1.33 14.59
C GLN A 232 -4.61 0.03 14.29
N GLY A 233 -3.92 0.84 13.46
CA GLY A 233 -4.28 2.23 13.13
C GLY A 233 -3.11 3.21 13.34
N GLY A 234 -2.01 2.78 13.93
CA GLY A 234 -0.77 3.54 14.00
C GLY A 234 -0.08 3.65 12.64
N VAL A 235 0.59 4.77 12.38
CA VAL A 235 1.33 5.02 11.12
C VAL A 235 2.57 4.12 10.99
N VAL A 236 3.22 3.82 12.10
CA VAL A 236 4.45 3.01 12.13
C VAL A 236 4.18 1.50 12.28
N SER A 237 2.99 1.10 12.76
CA SER A 237 2.67 -0.29 13.07
C SER A 237 2.86 -1.28 11.93
N PRO A 238 2.51 -0.95 10.66
CA PRO A 238 2.77 -1.85 9.53
C PRO A 238 4.27 -2.10 9.29
N LEU A 239 5.11 -1.09 9.51
CA LEU A 239 6.57 -1.24 9.41
C LEU A 239 7.10 -2.14 10.52
N LEU A 240 6.62 -1.96 11.77
CA LEU A 240 7.04 -2.79 12.91
C LEU A 240 6.64 -4.25 12.73
N ALA A 241 5.46 -4.52 12.17
CA ALA A 241 5.03 -5.86 11.82
C ALA A 241 5.96 -6.50 10.76
N ASN A 242 6.33 -5.75 9.73
CA ASN A 242 7.30 -6.23 8.73
C ASN A 242 8.70 -6.48 9.33
N ILE A 243 9.13 -5.67 10.31
CA ILE A 243 10.41 -5.87 11.03
C ILE A 243 10.39 -7.19 11.81
N ALA A 244 9.30 -7.46 12.53
CA ALA A 244 9.17 -8.68 13.33
C ALA A 244 9.07 -9.94 12.45
N LEU A 245 8.39 -9.87 11.31
CA LEU A 245 8.20 -11.00 10.40
C LEU A 245 9.33 -11.19 9.39
N ASN A 246 10.30 -10.26 9.33
CA ASN A 246 11.39 -10.36 8.36
C ASN A 246 12.21 -11.64 8.58
N GLY A 247 12.43 -12.39 7.52
CA GLY A 247 13.15 -13.67 7.55
C GLY A 247 12.25 -14.90 7.40
N ILE A 248 10.94 -14.80 7.66
CA ILE A 248 10.00 -15.91 7.48
C ILE A 248 9.99 -16.44 6.03
N GLU A 249 10.23 -15.55 5.06
CA GLU A 249 10.28 -15.90 3.64
C GLU A 249 11.46 -16.80 3.28
N SER A 250 12.48 -16.84 4.11
CA SER A 250 13.73 -17.60 3.90
C SER A 250 13.74 -18.98 4.54
N ILE A 251 12.71 -19.34 5.31
CA ILE A 251 12.62 -20.63 6.03
C ILE A 251 12.60 -21.76 5.01
N HIS A 252 11.70 -21.71 4.03
CA HIS A 252 11.67 -22.67 2.93
C HIS A 252 12.44 -22.16 1.73
N ARG A 253 13.41 -22.95 1.27
CA ARG A 253 14.26 -22.66 0.12
C ARG A 253 14.75 -23.95 -0.54
N TYR A 254 15.01 -23.89 -1.84
CA TYR A 254 15.61 -24.99 -2.58
C TYR A 254 16.61 -24.49 -3.63
N HIS A 255 17.47 -25.37 -4.10
CA HIS A 255 18.44 -25.07 -5.15
C HIS A 255 17.88 -25.48 -6.51
N ARG A 256 18.10 -24.64 -7.51
CA ARG A 256 17.75 -24.89 -8.91
C ARG A 256 18.95 -24.62 -9.79
N ASN A 257 19.18 -25.47 -10.81
CA ASN A 257 20.19 -25.19 -11.82
C ASN A 257 19.76 -23.97 -12.65
N LYS A 258 20.63 -22.99 -12.77
CA LYS A 258 20.41 -21.82 -13.61
C LYS A 258 20.40 -22.27 -15.06
N ARG A 259 19.33 -22.05 -15.81
CA ARG A 259 19.33 -22.28 -17.26
C ARG A 259 20.30 -21.31 -17.90
N LYS A 260 21.43 -21.82 -18.43
CA LYS A 260 22.40 -21.02 -19.18
C LYS A 260 21.95 -20.79 -20.61
N ARG A 261 22.18 -19.60 -21.13
CA ARG A 261 22.41 -19.38 -22.55
C ARG A 261 23.70 -20.14 -22.94
N ILE A 262 23.68 -20.78 -24.08
CA ILE A 262 24.50 -21.89 -24.63
C ILE A 262 26.05 -21.71 -24.59
N THR A 263 26.66 -20.80 -23.87
CA THR A 263 28.05 -20.43 -24.06
C THR A 263 29.04 -20.69 -22.90
N GLN A 264 28.65 -21.27 -21.77
CA GLN A 264 29.59 -21.56 -20.68
C GLN A 264 29.25 -22.82 -19.84
N ASN A 265 30.25 -23.69 -19.66
CA ASN A 265 30.18 -25.02 -19.07
C ASN A 265 30.17 -25.10 -17.53
N THR A 266 29.70 -24.07 -16.79
CA THR A 266 29.60 -24.10 -15.32
C THR A 266 28.16 -24.06 -14.86
N SER A 267 27.68 -25.07 -14.14
CA SER A 267 26.36 -25.15 -13.55
C SER A 267 26.31 -24.34 -12.24
N GLU A 268 25.95 -23.06 -12.31
CA GLU A 268 25.66 -22.31 -11.10
C GLU A 268 24.29 -22.73 -10.53
N LYS A 269 24.26 -23.07 -9.25
CA LYS A 269 23.02 -23.31 -8.51
C LYS A 269 22.44 -21.99 -8.00
N GLU A 270 21.19 -21.73 -8.30
CA GLU A 270 20.42 -20.58 -7.81
C GLU A 270 19.57 -21.02 -6.62
N ILE A 271 19.56 -20.22 -5.54
CA ILE A 271 18.63 -20.42 -4.43
C ILE A 271 17.28 -19.82 -4.80
N VAL A 272 16.23 -20.62 -4.66
CA VAL A 272 14.84 -20.19 -4.90
C VAL A 272 14.11 -20.13 -3.57
N TYR A 273 13.46 -18.99 -3.33
CA TYR A 273 12.56 -18.78 -2.19
C TYR A 273 11.12 -18.82 -2.69
N PRO A 274 10.36 -19.89 -2.45
CA PRO A 274 8.99 -20.03 -2.98
C PRO A 274 7.92 -19.34 -2.13
N SER A 275 8.33 -18.73 -1.03
CA SER A 275 7.44 -18.01 -0.12
C SER A 275 7.09 -16.63 -0.66
N ILE A 276 5.82 -16.23 -0.53
CA ILE A 276 5.29 -14.94 -1.00
C ILE A 276 4.47 -14.36 0.13
N ARG A 277 4.96 -13.24 0.72
CA ARG A 277 4.30 -12.60 1.86
C ARG A 277 3.76 -11.22 1.50
N TYR A 278 2.54 -10.95 1.92
CA TYR A 278 1.92 -9.64 1.88
C TYR A 278 1.42 -9.25 3.27
N ALA A 279 2.23 -8.53 4.04
CA ALA A 279 2.00 -8.26 5.46
C ALA A 279 1.97 -9.56 6.29
N ASP A 280 0.83 -9.88 6.88
CA ASP A 280 0.53 -11.11 7.63
C ASP A 280 -0.03 -12.25 6.77
N ASP A 281 -0.50 -11.96 5.57
CA ASP A 281 -0.93 -12.98 4.60
C ASP A 281 0.27 -13.60 3.88
N MET A 282 0.36 -14.91 3.82
CA MET A 282 1.49 -15.60 3.18
C MET A 282 1.06 -16.86 2.42
N VAL A 283 1.68 -17.08 1.27
CA VAL A 283 1.54 -18.31 0.48
C VAL A 283 2.92 -18.89 0.22
N ILE A 284 3.07 -20.20 0.39
CA ILE A 284 4.30 -20.93 0.12
C ILE A 284 4.01 -21.97 -0.96
N VAL A 285 4.71 -21.89 -2.09
CA VAL A 285 4.56 -22.84 -3.19
C VAL A 285 5.45 -24.04 -2.94
N LEU A 286 4.86 -25.22 -2.85
CA LEU A 286 5.53 -26.48 -2.59
C LEU A 286 5.71 -27.28 -3.89
N ARG A 287 6.86 -27.89 -4.04
CA ARG A 287 7.12 -28.92 -5.03
C ARG A 287 6.53 -30.27 -4.57
N PRO A 288 6.37 -31.27 -5.45
CA PRO A 288 5.87 -32.59 -5.04
C PRO A 288 6.66 -33.24 -3.91
N GLU A 289 7.98 -33.06 -3.92
CA GLU A 289 8.92 -33.62 -2.95
C GLU A 289 9.01 -32.87 -1.61
N ASP A 290 8.45 -31.67 -1.52
CA ASP A 290 8.54 -30.84 -0.31
C ASP A 290 7.61 -31.39 0.80
N ASN A 291 8.13 -31.52 2.02
CA ASN A 291 7.37 -31.91 3.19
C ASN A 291 6.68 -30.68 3.80
N ALA A 292 5.35 -30.59 3.65
CA ALA A 292 4.55 -29.47 4.13
C ALA A 292 4.51 -29.39 5.67
N GLU A 293 4.48 -30.53 6.36
CA GLU A 293 4.40 -30.59 7.83
C GLU A 293 5.66 -30.02 8.46
N LYS A 294 6.84 -30.45 7.97
CA LYS A 294 8.11 -29.92 8.45
C LYS A 294 8.25 -28.42 8.21
N ILE A 295 7.82 -27.94 7.05
CA ILE A 295 7.88 -26.50 6.73
C ILE A 295 6.95 -25.72 7.68
N LEU A 296 5.78 -26.25 7.99
CA LEU A 296 4.85 -25.63 8.94
C LEU A 296 5.39 -25.66 10.38
N GLU A 297 6.12 -26.72 10.77
CA GLU A 297 6.80 -26.80 12.06
C GLU A 297 7.88 -25.73 12.19
N ASP A 298 8.77 -25.62 11.20
CA ASP A 298 9.85 -24.60 11.15
C ASP A 298 9.26 -23.16 11.21
N ILE A 299 8.15 -22.92 10.52
CA ILE A 299 7.43 -21.64 10.55
C ILE A 299 6.80 -21.40 11.92
N SER A 300 6.20 -22.43 12.52
CA SER A 300 5.57 -22.33 13.84
C SER A 300 6.60 -22.00 14.90
N GLN A 301 7.79 -22.60 14.85
CA GLN A 301 8.90 -22.27 15.73
C GLN A 301 9.34 -20.81 15.54
N PHE A 302 9.56 -20.36 14.28
CA PHE A 302 9.91 -18.98 13.97
C PHE A 302 8.90 -17.97 14.52
N LEU A 303 7.61 -18.26 14.41
CA LEU A 303 6.53 -17.42 14.91
C LEU A 303 6.45 -17.45 16.45
N ALA A 304 6.64 -18.62 17.07
CA ALA A 304 6.62 -18.79 18.53
C ALA A 304 7.69 -17.93 19.22
N GLU A 305 8.92 -17.92 18.68
CA GLU A 305 10.02 -17.05 19.16
C GLU A 305 9.67 -15.55 19.14
N ARG A 306 8.65 -15.17 18.33
CA ARG A 306 8.16 -13.80 18.15
C ARG A 306 6.82 -13.53 18.83
N GLY A 307 6.37 -14.46 19.68
CA GLY A 307 5.11 -14.36 20.43
C GLY A 307 3.87 -14.67 19.57
N MET A 308 4.02 -15.11 18.33
CA MET A 308 2.92 -15.37 17.39
C MET A 308 2.65 -16.86 17.22
N LYS A 309 1.49 -17.19 16.67
CA LYS A 309 1.07 -18.58 16.36
C LYS A 309 0.48 -18.68 14.96
N VAL A 310 0.66 -19.82 14.32
CA VAL A 310 -0.08 -20.19 13.11
C VAL A 310 -1.55 -20.43 13.48
N SER A 311 -2.45 -19.93 12.64
CA SER A 311 -3.89 -20.21 12.77
C SER A 311 -4.20 -21.57 12.16
N GLU A 312 -4.33 -22.62 12.97
CA GLU A 312 -4.65 -23.99 12.52
C GLU A 312 -5.96 -24.04 11.73
N LYS A 313 -6.97 -23.26 12.15
CA LYS A 313 -8.30 -23.24 11.51
C LYS A 313 -8.28 -22.67 10.09
N LYS A 314 -7.30 -21.84 9.75
CA LYS A 314 -7.25 -21.12 8.47
C LYS A 314 -6.05 -21.52 7.61
N THR A 315 -5.01 -22.08 8.20
CA THR A 315 -3.86 -22.58 7.47
C THR A 315 -4.19 -23.92 6.84
N LYS A 316 -3.92 -24.05 5.56
CA LYS A 316 -4.23 -25.28 4.82
C LYS A 316 -3.21 -25.51 3.70
N VAL A 317 -3.08 -26.77 3.33
CA VAL A 317 -2.29 -27.22 2.16
C VAL A 317 -3.27 -27.56 1.06
N THR A 318 -3.18 -26.89 -0.07
CA THR A 318 -4.11 -27.02 -1.20
C THR A 318 -3.35 -27.38 -2.47
N ALA A 319 -3.86 -28.32 -3.27
CA ALA A 319 -3.34 -28.58 -4.61
C ALA A 319 -3.64 -27.38 -5.52
N THR A 320 -2.70 -27.02 -6.37
CA THR A 320 -2.88 -25.86 -7.29
C THR A 320 -4.00 -26.09 -8.29
N THR A 321 -4.35 -27.36 -8.56
CA THR A 321 -5.49 -27.78 -9.40
C THR A 321 -6.84 -27.59 -8.74
N ASP A 322 -6.92 -27.58 -7.41
CA ASP A 322 -8.16 -27.27 -6.68
C ASP A 322 -8.39 -25.76 -6.62
N GLY A 323 -7.29 -25.00 -6.57
CA GLY A 323 -7.27 -23.55 -6.51
C GLY A 323 -7.33 -22.99 -5.10
N PHE A 324 -6.84 -21.79 -4.93
CA PHE A 324 -6.75 -21.10 -3.63
C PHE A 324 -6.99 -19.61 -3.77
N ASP A 325 -7.39 -18.97 -2.67
CA ASP A 325 -7.67 -17.54 -2.62
C ASP A 325 -6.53 -16.79 -1.92
N PHE A 326 -5.99 -15.76 -2.56
CA PHE A 326 -4.99 -14.89 -1.96
C PHE A 326 -5.17 -13.44 -2.40
N LEU A 327 -5.16 -12.49 -1.47
CA LEU A 327 -5.30 -11.05 -1.72
C LEU A 327 -6.54 -10.67 -2.55
N GLY A 328 -7.64 -11.41 -2.42
CA GLY A 328 -8.88 -11.14 -3.14
C GLY A 328 -8.92 -11.64 -4.59
N TRP A 329 -7.93 -12.43 -4.99
CA TRP A 329 -7.90 -13.22 -6.22
C TRP A 329 -8.06 -14.69 -5.91
N HIS A 330 -8.61 -15.41 -6.89
CA HIS A 330 -8.61 -16.87 -6.94
C HIS A 330 -7.58 -17.33 -7.96
N PHE A 331 -6.67 -18.21 -7.54
CA PHE A 331 -5.61 -18.79 -8.36
C PHE A 331 -5.88 -20.27 -8.57
N LYS A 332 -5.72 -20.73 -9.81
CA LYS A 332 -5.91 -22.14 -10.16
C LYS A 332 -5.03 -22.52 -11.34
N VAL A 333 -4.44 -23.71 -11.28
CA VAL A 333 -3.83 -24.35 -12.45
C VAL A 333 -4.84 -25.32 -13.03
N GLN A 334 -5.19 -25.15 -14.29
CA GLN A 334 -6.14 -26.00 -14.98
C GLN A 334 -5.51 -27.37 -15.34
N ASN A 335 -6.34 -28.37 -15.63
CA ASN A 335 -5.86 -29.70 -16.03
C ASN A 335 -4.95 -29.70 -17.27
N ASN A 336 -5.05 -28.69 -18.12
CA ASN A 336 -4.15 -28.46 -19.25
C ASN A 336 -2.84 -27.72 -18.87
N GLY A 337 -2.54 -27.55 -17.58
CA GLY A 337 -1.37 -26.86 -17.07
C GLY A 337 -1.43 -25.32 -17.14
N LYS A 338 -2.49 -24.72 -17.69
CA LYS A 338 -2.60 -23.25 -17.77
C LYS A 338 -2.94 -22.65 -16.42
N PHE A 339 -2.12 -21.70 -15.98
CA PHE A 339 -2.41 -20.90 -14.80
C PHE A 339 -3.51 -19.88 -15.08
N ARG A 340 -4.45 -19.76 -14.15
CA ARG A 340 -5.47 -18.72 -14.15
C ARG A 340 -5.50 -17.95 -12.84
N SER A 341 -5.65 -16.64 -12.96
CA SER A 341 -6.03 -15.77 -11.83
C SER A 341 -7.33 -15.04 -12.19
N THR A 342 -8.28 -15.08 -11.28
CA THR A 342 -9.59 -14.41 -11.41
C THR A 342 -9.89 -13.65 -10.12
N PRO A 343 -10.85 -12.72 -10.10
CA PRO A 343 -11.36 -12.21 -8.84
C PRO A 343 -11.87 -13.37 -7.95
N SER A 344 -11.63 -13.32 -6.65
CA SER A 344 -12.27 -14.29 -5.74
C SER A 344 -13.78 -14.02 -5.68
N VAL A 345 -14.54 -15.09 -5.42
CA VAL A 345 -16.02 -15.00 -5.34
C VAL A 345 -16.47 -13.98 -4.31
N ASP A 346 -15.81 -13.97 -3.16
CA ASP A 346 -16.05 -13.02 -2.08
C ASP A 346 -15.77 -11.57 -2.47
N ASN A 347 -14.67 -11.32 -3.18
CA ASN A 347 -14.31 -9.99 -3.64
C ASN A 347 -15.34 -9.47 -4.63
N PHE A 348 -15.76 -10.31 -5.60
CA PHE A 348 -16.77 -9.95 -6.58
C PHE A 348 -18.15 -9.71 -5.94
N LYS A 349 -18.55 -10.56 -4.99
CA LYS A 349 -19.80 -10.38 -4.23
C LYS A 349 -19.84 -9.05 -3.48
N LYS A 350 -18.76 -8.71 -2.77
CA LYS A 350 -18.62 -7.42 -2.06
C LYS A 350 -18.68 -6.23 -3.01
N PHE A 351 -18.00 -6.32 -4.15
CA PHE A 351 -18.04 -5.28 -5.17
C PHE A 351 -19.47 -5.05 -5.67
N ARG A 352 -20.20 -6.13 -6.03
CA ARG A 352 -21.59 -6.04 -6.48
C ARG A 352 -22.51 -5.44 -5.41
N GLN A 353 -22.31 -5.80 -4.14
CA GLN A 353 -23.08 -5.22 -3.02
C GLN A 353 -22.87 -3.72 -2.90
N LYS A 354 -21.62 -3.23 -3.03
CA LYS A 354 -21.31 -1.79 -3.02
C LYS A 354 -21.99 -1.05 -4.18
N VAL A 355 -21.94 -1.63 -5.38
CA VAL A 355 -22.62 -1.07 -6.55
C VAL A 355 -24.13 -1.00 -6.31
N LYS A 356 -24.74 -2.11 -5.87
CA LYS A 356 -26.17 -2.21 -5.57
C LYS A 356 -26.60 -1.16 -4.53
N ALA A 357 -25.82 -0.97 -3.47
CA ALA A 357 -26.13 0.02 -2.43
C ALA A 357 -26.22 1.45 -2.96
N ILE A 358 -25.35 1.83 -3.93
CA ILE A 358 -25.38 3.14 -4.55
C ILE A 358 -26.54 3.26 -5.55
N VAL A 359 -26.73 2.25 -6.39
CA VAL A 359 -27.78 2.26 -7.43
C VAL A 359 -29.17 2.34 -6.82
N ASN A 360 -29.40 1.62 -5.72
CA ASN A 360 -30.69 1.58 -5.03
C ASN A 360 -30.91 2.73 -4.03
N ASN A 361 -29.93 3.62 -3.85
CA ASN A 361 -30.08 4.74 -2.92
C ASN A 361 -31.00 5.81 -3.52
N SER A 362 -32.18 5.98 -2.93
CA SER A 362 -33.21 6.94 -3.37
C SER A 362 -32.80 8.41 -3.19
N ASN A 363 -31.85 8.68 -2.26
CA ASN A 363 -31.38 10.05 -2.00
C ASN A 363 -30.40 10.57 -3.07
N TYR A 364 -29.99 9.72 -4.04
CA TYR A 364 -29.07 10.10 -5.09
C TYR A 364 -29.79 10.11 -6.44
N GLY A 365 -29.72 11.22 -7.16
CA GLY A 365 -30.06 11.26 -8.58
C GLY A 365 -29.03 10.51 -9.44
N SER A 366 -29.36 10.20 -10.69
CA SER A 366 -28.54 9.39 -11.59
C SER A 366 -27.15 9.96 -11.83
N GLN A 367 -26.97 11.27 -11.92
CA GLN A 367 -25.68 11.93 -12.05
C GLN A 367 -24.78 11.65 -10.82
N VAL A 368 -25.31 11.83 -9.61
CA VAL A 368 -24.57 11.57 -8.37
C VAL A 368 -24.23 10.09 -8.23
N LYS A 369 -25.15 9.20 -8.63
CA LYS A 369 -24.89 7.75 -8.68
C LYS A 369 -23.74 7.43 -9.61
N ALA A 370 -23.72 8.00 -10.82
CA ALA A 370 -22.66 7.78 -11.80
C ALA A 370 -21.29 8.26 -11.26
N GLU A 371 -21.24 9.45 -10.66
CA GLU A 371 -20.03 10.00 -10.05
C GLU A 371 -19.48 9.15 -8.89
N LYS A 372 -20.38 8.61 -8.05
CA LYS A 372 -19.99 7.72 -6.93
C LYS A 372 -19.56 6.32 -7.40
N LEU A 373 -20.17 5.81 -8.46
CA LEU A 373 -19.84 4.49 -9.03
C LEU A 373 -18.52 4.48 -9.78
N ALA A 374 -18.22 5.51 -10.55
CA ALA A 374 -17.04 5.59 -11.42
C ALA A 374 -15.72 5.26 -10.70
N PRO A 375 -15.37 5.84 -9.54
CA PRO A 375 -14.14 5.52 -8.84
C PRO A 375 -14.14 4.09 -8.27
N ILE A 376 -15.29 3.56 -7.84
CA ILE A 376 -15.41 2.19 -7.30
C ILE A 376 -15.20 1.17 -8.40
N VAL A 377 -15.86 1.36 -9.54
CA VAL A 377 -15.75 0.45 -10.70
C VAL A 377 -14.34 0.51 -11.30
N ARG A 378 -13.79 1.72 -11.49
CA ARG A 378 -12.42 1.90 -11.99
C ARG A 378 -11.40 1.27 -11.06
N GLY A 379 -11.53 1.48 -9.76
CA GLY A 379 -10.65 0.89 -8.75
C GLY A 379 -10.68 -0.64 -8.77
N TRP A 380 -11.89 -1.23 -8.82
CA TRP A 380 -12.05 -2.68 -8.90
C TRP A 380 -11.49 -3.27 -10.21
N ARG A 381 -11.78 -2.65 -11.36
CA ARG A 381 -11.24 -3.07 -12.66
C ARG A 381 -9.72 -2.96 -12.72
N ASN A 382 -9.14 -1.87 -12.22
CA ASN A 382 -7.69 -1.68 -12.15
C ASN A 382 -7.02 -2.71 -11.23
N TYR A 383 -7.66 -3.08 -10.11
CA TYR A 383 -7.13 -4.11 -9.22
C TYR A 383 -7.09 -5.50 -9.90
N HIS A 384 -8.06 -5.78 -10.77
CA HIS A 384 -8.17 -7.05 -11.48
C HIS A 384 -7.64 -7.02 -12.92
N LYS A 385 -6.95 -5.95 -13.33
CA LYS A 385 -6.54 -5.78 -14.74
C LYS A 385 -5.57 -6.85 -15.26
N PHE A 386 -4.89 -7.56 -14.38
CA PHE A 386 -3.99 -8.66 -14.74
C PHE A 386 -4.63 -10.05 -14.59
N CYS A 387 -5.91 -10.10 -14.29
CA CYS A 387 -6.67 -11.34 -14.21
C CYS A 387 -7.22 -11.74 -15.58
N LYS A 388 -7.56 -13.02 -15.72
CA LYS A 388 -8.42 -13.52 -16.78
C LYS A 388 -9.87 -13.13 -16.46
N MET A 389 -10.41 -12.18 -17.22
CA MET A 389 -11.74 -11.60 -16.99
C MET A 389 -12.77 -12.08 -18.01
N ASP A 390 -12.49 -13.16 -18.71
CA ASP A 390 -13.41 -13.80 -19.61
C ASP A 390 -14.47 -14.63 -18.87
N GLY A 391 -15.58 -14.82 -19.55
CA GLY A 391 -16.68 -15.64 -19.08
C GLY A 391 -17.73 -14.89 -18.27
N SER A 392 -18.88 -15.52 -18.18
CA SER A 392 -20.10 -14.97 -17.58
C SER A 392 -19.99 -14.73 -16.07
N ARG A 393 -19.13 -15.49 -15.37
CA ARG A 393 -19.04 -15.47 -13.89
C ARG A 393 -18.65 -14.11 -13.32
N PHE A 394 -17.69 -13.41 -13.94
CA PHE A 394 -17.18 -12.11 -13.48
C PHE A 394 -17.58 -10.96 -14.40
N SER A 395 -18.49 -11.22 -15.35
CA SER A 395 -19.05 -10.21 -16.22
C SER A 395 -19.85 -9.18 -15.43
N LEU A 396 -19.68 -7.92 -15.77
CA LEU A 396 -20.46 -6.82 -15.21
C LEU A 396 -21.75 -6.57 -15.98
N TYR A 397 -22.03 -7.34 -17.03
CA TYR A 397 -23.19 -7.12 -17.91
C TYR A 397 -24.50 -6.98 -17.15
N HIS A 398 -24.86 -7.94 -16.31
CA HIS A 398 -26.10 -7.87 -15.51
C HIS A 398 -26.13 -6.69 -14.54
N THR A 399 -24.97 -6.34 -13.97
CA THR A 399 -24.87 -5.20 -13.06
C THR A 399 -25.04 -3.89 -13.82
N GLN A 400 -24.44 -3.75 -15.00
CA GLN A 400 -24.59 -2.61 -15.89
C GLN A 400 -26.03 -2.49 -16.41
N TYR A 401 -26.64 -3.60 -16.84
CA TYR A 401 -28.01 -3.62 -17.35
C TYR A 401 -29.02 -3.17 -16.26
N ARG A 402 -28.88 -3.64 -15.03
CA ARG A 402 -29.73 -3.18 -13.91
C ARG A 402 -29.51 -1.70 -13.61
N THR A 403 -28.26 -1.24 -13.62
CA THR A 403 -27.94 0.17 -13.43
C THR A 403 -28.52 1.04 -14.55
N TYR A 404 -28.43 0.56 -15.80
CA TYR A 404 -29.04 1.24 -16.95
C TYR A 404 -30.56 1.39 -16.78
N LYS A 405 -31.27 0.34 -16.34
CA LYS A 405 -32.72 0.44 -16.10
C LYS A 405 -33.06 1.54 -15.08
N VAL A 406 -32.27 1.66 -14.01
CA VAL A 406 -32.47 2.74 -13.01
C VAL A 406 -32.20 4.10 -13.63
N PHE A 407 -31.09 4.28 -14.33
CA PHE A 407 -30.77 5.53 -15.00
C PHE A 407 -31.80 5.93 -16.05
N ASN A 408 -32.26 4.98 -16.88
CA ASN A 408 -33.27 5.23 -17.91
C ASN A 408 -34.60 5.69 -17.28
N LYS A 409 -35.02 5.10 -16.14
CA LYS A 409 -36.21 5.56 -15.41
C LYS A 409 -36.03 6.97 -14.87
N GLU A 410 -34.87 7.27 -14.26
CA GLU A 410 -34.59 8.58 -13.64
C GLU A 410 -34.38 9.70 -14.68
N THR A 411 -33.95 9.37 -15.91
CA THR A 411 -33.81 10.32 -17.03
C THR A 411 -35.09 10.42 -17.89
N LYS A 412 -36.22 10.02 -17.35
CA LYS A 412 -37.54 10.07 -18.07
C LYS A 412 -37.49 9.31 -19.42
N GLN A 413 -36.83 8.16 -19.45
CA GLN A 413 -36.66 7.29 -20.61
C GLN A 413 -35.80 7.86 -21.77
N ASP A 414 -35.03 8.92 -21.53
CA ASP A 414 -33.99 9.35 -22.47
C ASP A 414 -32.82 8.34 -22.49
N ARG A 415 -32.85 7.47 -23.51
CA ARG A 415 -31.88 6.40 -23.69
C ARG A 415 -30.45 6.91 -23.89
N HIS A 416 -30.27 8.07 -24.55
CA HIS A 416 -28.96 8.66 -24.79
C HIS A 416 -28.31 9.14 -23.48
N SER A 417 -29.04 9.93 -22.71
CA SER A 417 -28.57 10.40 -21.39
C SER A 417 -28.33 9.25 -20.44
N ALA A 418 -29.22 8.25 -20.39
CA ALA A 418 -29.02 7.06 -19.55
C ALA A 418 -27.76 6.27 -19.94
N LYS A 419 -27.48 6.13 -21.24
CA LYS A 419 -26.27 5.47 -21.74
C LYS A 419 -25.00 6.25 -21.39
N LYS A 420 -25.01 7.57 -21.56
CA LYS A 420 -23.89 8.46 -21.18
C LYS A 420 -23.54 8.33 -19.69
N LEU A 421 -24.56 8.32 -18.83
CA LEU A 421 -24.40 8.12 -17.38
C LEU A 421 -23.85 6.72 -17.07
N LEU A 422 -24.33 5.68 -17.78
CA LEU A 422 -23.82 4.32 -17.60
C LEU A 422 -22.33 4.22 -17.95
N ASP A 423 -21.92 4.81 -19.07
CA ASP A 423 -20.51 4.79 -19.50
C ASP A 423 -19.62 5.58 -18.52
N GLN A 424 -20.13 6.67 -17.96
CA GLN A 424 -19.46 7.39 -16.88
C GLN A 424 -19.32 6.53 -15.60
N ALA A 425 -20.39 5.82 -15.20
CA ALA A 425 -20.41 4.97 -14.01
C ALA A 425 -19.51 3.73 -14.14
N PHE A 426 -19.37 3.18 -15.36
CA PHE A 426 -18.62 1.96 -15.63
C PHE A 426 -17.44 2.20 -16.60
N PRO A 427 -16.48 3.05 -16.25
CA PRO A 427 -15.36 3.38 -17.13
C PRO A 427 -14.59 2.13 -17.54
N ALA A 428 -14.28 1.99 -18.81
CA ALA A 428 -13.51 0.88 -19.34
C ALA A 428 -12.07 0.87 -18.81
N VAL A 429 -11.50 -0.33 -18.67
CA VAL A 429 -10.09 -0.56 -18.30
C VAL A 429 -9.58 -1.70 -19.20
N SER A 430 -8.39 -1.54 -19.76
CA SER A 430 -7.72 -2.58 -20.54
C SER A 430 -7.21 -3.69 -19.63
N TYR A 431 -7.57 -4.93 -19.95
CA TYR A 431 -7.06 -6.11 -19.25
C TYR A 431 -5.81 -6.64 -19.96
N SER A 432 -4.80 -7.00 -19.17
CA SER A 432 -3.53 -7.54 -19.67
C SER A 432 -3.09 -8.72 -18.82
N GLU A 433 -3.72 -9.88 -19.05
CA GLU A 433 -3.53 -11.09 -18.24
C GLU A 433 -2.05 -11.39 -17.99
N ASN A 434 -1.68 -11.56 -16.72
CA ASN A 434 -0.34 -11.91 -16.25
C ASN A 434 0.81 -11.00 -16.73
N ARG A 435 0.55 -9.76 -17.14
CA ARG A 435 1.58 -8.84 -17.70
C ARG A 435 2.06 -7.77 -16.73
N HIS A 436 1.87 -7.93 -15.44
CA HIS A 436 2.42 -6.99 -14.46
C HIS A 436 3.95 -7.00 -14.46
N ASN A 437 4.58 -5.82 -14.36
CA ASN A 437 6.02 -5.66 -14.21
C ASN A 437 6.39 -5.66 -12.73
N ASN A 438 7.04 -6.70 -12.27
CA ASN A 438 7.51 -6.81 -10.88
C ASN A 438 8.61 -5.84 -10.54
N VAL A 439 8.75 -5.57 -9.24
CA VAL A 439 9.99 -5.03 -8.69
C VAL A 439 11.10 -6.07 -8.88
N ILE A 440 12.24 -5.62 -9.38
CA ILE A 440 13.40 -6.48 -9.63
C ILE A 440 14.12 -6.74 -8.30
N GLY A 441 14.13 -7.99 -7.84
CA GLY A 441 14.88 -8.44 -6.67
C GLY A 441 14.68 -7.55 -5.43
N THR A 442 15.77 -7.13 -4.83
CA THR A 442 15.80 -6.31 -3.62
C THR A 442 15.76 -4.80 -3.87
N LYS A 443 15.41 -4.35 -5.09
CA LYS A 443 15.25 -2.90 -5.38
C LYS A 443 14.26 -2.25 -4.43
N SER A 444 14.57 -1.01 -4.03
CA SER A 444 13.73 -0.16 -3.19
C SER A 444 13.73 1.27 -3.73
N PRO A 445 12.66 2.06 -3.55
CA PRO A 445 12.67 3.47 -3.92
C PRO A 445 13.83 4.26 -3.32
N TYR A 446 14.42 3.78 -2.23
CA TYR A 446 15.56 4.38 -1.57
C TYR A 446 16.93 3.98 -2.17
N ASP A 447 16.98 3.13 -3.20
CA ASP A 447 18.24 2.72 -3.85
C ASP A 447 18.88 3.81 -4.72
N GLY A 448 18.15 4.90 -4.94
CA GLY A 448 18.61 6.04 -5.73
C GLY A 448 18.35 5.93 -7.24
N ASP A 449 17.85 4.80 -7.72
CA ASP A 449 17.49 4.60 -9.14
C ASP A 449 16.14 5.23 -9.47
N ILE A 450 16.10 6.57 -9.44
CA ILE A 450 14.89 7.36 -9.64
C ILE A 450 14.28 7.08 -11.04
N THR A 451 15.11 6.83 -12.03
CA THR A 451 14.66 6.55 -13.40
C THR A 451 13.86 5.26 -13.45
N TYR A 452 14.41 4.15 -12.95
CA TYR A 452 13.71 2.87 -12.85
C TYR A 452 12.36 3.02 -12.14
N TRP A 453 12.33 3.69 -10.99
CA TRP A 453 11.12 3.82 -10.19
C TRP A 453 10.05 4.68 -10.85
N SER A 454 10.44 5.78 -11.49
CA SER A 454 9.47 6.63 -12.19
C SER A 454 8.92 5.97 -13.45
N GLU A 455 9.73 5.25 -14.21
CA GLU A 455 9.28 4.47 -15.38
C GLU A 455 8.36 3.32 -14.98
N ARG A 456 8.72 2.58 -13.92
CA ARG A 456 7.90 1.50 -13.40
C ARG A 456 6.54 2.02 -12.93
N ASN A 457 6.53 3.10 -12.16
CA ASN A 457 5.31 3.69 -11.63
C ASN A 457 4.40 4.20 -12.74
N SER A 458 4.93 4.80 -13.78
CA SER A 458 4.13 5.29 -14.90
C SER A 458 3.34 4.18 -15.59
N LYS A 459 3.87 2.95 -15.63
CA LYS A 459 3.20 1.77 -16.20
C LYS A 459 2.07 1.21 -15.32
N LEU A 460 1.98 1.64 -14.07
CA LEU A 460 0.91 1.21 -13.14
C LEU A 460 -0.36 2.04 -13.28
N TYR A 461 -0.26 3.23 -13.90
CA TYR A 461 -1.39 4.12 -14.13
C TYR A 461 -2.20 3.72 -15.38
N ASP A 462 -3.33 4.37 -15.56
CA ASP A 462 -4.13 4.28 -16.78
C ASP A 462 -3.39 4.86 -17.99
N ASP A 463 -3.88 4.54 -19.20
CA ASP A 463 -3.21 4.92 -20.46
C ASP A 463 -2.97 6.43 -20.60
N ASN A 464 -3.93 7.27 -20.17
CA ASN A 464 -3.81 8.73 -20.30
C ASN A 464 -2.76 9.28 -19.33
N THR A 465 -2.77 8.81 -18.09
CA THR A 465 -1.76 9.17 -17.09
C THR A 465 -0.37 8.67 -17.50
N SER A 466 -0.27 7.43 -17.97
CA SER A 466 0.98 6.86 -18.50
C SER A 466 1.52 7.65 -19.69
N LYS A 467 0.68 8.04 -20.66
CA LYS A 467 1.06 8.87 -21.80
C LYS A 467 1.52 10.27 -21.39
N ALA A 468 0.81 10.91 -20.44
CA ALA A 468 1.20 12.20 -19.90
C ALA A 468 2.57 12.12 -19.21
N LEU A 469 2.78 11.13 -18.32
CA LEU A 469 4.04 10.91 -17.62
C LEU A 469 5.21 10.65 -18.59
N LYS A 470 5.01 9.81 -19.61
CA LYS A 470 6.03 9.55 -20.62
C LYS A 470 6.44 10.82 -21.35
N ARG A 471 5.49 11.67 -21.76
CA ARG A 471 5.76 12.96 -22.40
C ARG A 471 6.51 13.93 -21.47
N GLN A 472 6.26 13.85 -20.16
CA GLN A 472 6.87 14.68 -19.13
C GLN A 472 8.19 14.08 -18.57
N ASN A 473 8.79 13.08 -19.21
CA ASN A 473 9.96 12.35 -18.69
C ASN A 473 9.77 11.88 -17.24
N HIS A 474 8.57 11.41 -16.92
CA HIS A 474 8.17 10.91 -15.58
C HIS A 474 8.34 11.94 -14.46
N THR A 475 8.21 13.23 -14.78
CA THR A 475 8.23 14.34 -13.81
C THR A 475 6.83 14.94 -13.64
N CYS A 476 6.57 15.50 -12.48
CA CYS A 476 5.35 16.27 -12.23
C CYS A 476 5.33 17.54 -13.08
N GLY A 477 4.26 17.78 -13.84
CA GLY A 477 4.13 18.95 -14.72
C GLY A 477 4.10 20.29 -13.98
N HIS A 478 3.87 20.30 -12.66
CA HIS A 478 3.87 21.52 -11.85
C HIS A 478 5.20 21.74 -11.12
N CYS A 479 5.68 20.76 -10.35
CA CYS A 479 6.87 20.98 -9.52
C CYS A 479 8.17 20.42 -10.12
N GLY A 480 8.13 19.70 -11.25
CA GLY A 480 9.28 19.13 -11.94
C GLY A 480 10.01 18.00 -11.21
N LEU A 481 9.54 17.55 -10.04
CA LEU A 481 10.09 16.38 -9.36
C LEU A 481 9.66 15.08 -10.04
N LYS A 482 10.53 14.07 -9.99
CA LYS A 482 10.17 12.72 -10.46
C LYS A 482 8.95 12.18 -9.70
N CYS A 483 8.03 11.60 -10.45
CA CYS A 483 6.83 10.98 -9.89
C CYS A 483 7.18 9.58 -9.37
N THR A 484 7.15 9.41 -8.06
CA THR A 484 7.40 8.13 -7.39
C THR A 484 6.10 7.58 -6.77
N SER A 485 6.14 6.39 -6.19
CA SER A 485 4.98 5.76 -5.57
C SER A 485 4.55 6.39 -4.24
N GLU A 486 5.30 7.35 -3.72
CA GLU A 486 5.04 7.95 -2.41
C GLU A 486 3.86 8.93 -2.43
N GLU A 487 3.55 9.51 -3.58
CA GLU A 487 2.49 10.48 -3.73
C GLU A 487 1.57 10.10 -4.90
N ARG A 488 0.27 10.21 -4.69
CA ARG A 488 -0.71 9.99 -5.74
C ARG A 488 -0.55 11.02 -6.84
N LEU A 489 -0.87 10.59 -8.06
CA LEU A 489 -0.88 11.47 -9.22
C LEU A 489 -2.33 11.75 -9.66
N HIS A 490 -2.54 12.98 -10.09
CA HIS A 490 -3.76 13.43 -10.72
C HIS A 490 -3.49 13.87 -12.14
N LEU A 491 -4.39 13.56 -13.05
CA LEU A 491 -4.45 14.21 -14.36
C LEU A 491 -5.15 15.55 -14.20
N HIS A 492 -4.46 16.60 -14.61
CA HIS A 492 -4.98 17.96 -14.61
C HIS A 492 -5.24 18.41 -16.05
N HIS A 493 -6.41 18.99 -16.28
CA HIS A 493 -6.79 19.57 -17.55
C HIS A 493 -6.22 21.00 -17.65
N ILE A 494 -5.32 21.23 -18.61
CA ILE A 494 -4.59 22.50 -18.75
C ILE A 494 -5.56 23.66 -19.02
N ASP A 495 -6.58 23.42 -19.84
CA ASP A 495 -7.61 24.41 -20.20
C ASP A 495 -8.74 24.54 -19.17
N GLY A 496 -8.70 23.75 -18.09
CA GLY A 496 -9.77 23.71 -17.07
C GLY A 496 -11.05 23.00 -17.52
N ASN A 497 -11.14 22.57 -18.76
CA ASN A 497 -12.32 21.84 -19.28
C ASN A 497 -12.19 20.33 -19.01
N HIS A 498 -12.90 19.85 -18.01
CA HIS A 498 -12.88 18.44 -17.62
C HIS A 498 -13.45 17.47 -18.67
N SER A 499 -14.10 17.97 -19.71
CA SER A 499 -14.58 17.17 -20.84
C SER A 499 -13.53 17.00 -21.96
N ASN A 500 -12.46 17.77 -21.93
CA ASN A 500 -11.41 17.74 -22.95
C ASN A 500 -10.30 16.73 -22.58
N TRP A 501 -10.49 15.48 -22.98
CA TRP A 501 -9.55 14.37 -22.72
C TRP A 501 -8.45 14.21 -23.78
N LYS A 502 -8.23 15.20 -24.63
CA LYS A 502 -7.12 15.17 -25.58
C LYS A 502 -5.79 15.10 -24.83
N VAL A 503 -4.92 14.17 -25.20
CA VAL A 503 -3.64 13.92 -24.50
C VAL A 503 -2.80 15.19 -24.34
N LYS A 504 -2.82 16.10 -25.31
CA LYS A 504 -2.10 17.38 -25.25
C LYS A 504 -2.63 18.31 -24.15
N ASN A 505 -3.90 18.16 -23.75
CA ASN A 505 -4.55 18.94 -22.69
C ASN A 505 -4.33 18.38 -21.29
N LEU A 506 -3.73 17.20 -21.17
CA LEU A 506 -3.60 16.49 -19.89
C LEU A 506 -2.15 16.54 -19.40
N ILE A 507 -1.96 16.96 -18.15
CA ILE A 507 -0.67 16.84 -17.44
C ILE A 507 -0.83 16.00 -16.18
N ALA A 508 0.15 15.15 -15.92
CA ALA A 508 0.24 14.39 -14.67
C ALA A 508 0.97 15.24 -13.62
N ILE A 509 0.31 15.44 -12.50
CA ILE A 509 0.85 16.23 -11.38
C ILE A 509 0.62 15.49 -10.06
N HIS A 510 1.44 15.76 -9.04
CA HIS A 510 1.22 15.21 -7.72
C HIS A 510 -0.11 15.70 -7.13
N GLU A 511 -0.77 14.87 -6.33
CA GLU A 511 -2.02 15.24 -5.63
C GLU A 511 -1.86 16.57 -4.88
N SER A 512 -0.76 16.75 -4.18
CA SER A 512 -0.44 17.99 -3.48
C SER A 512 -0.22 19.20 -4.40
N CYS A 513 0.29 18.99 -5.60
CA CYS A 513 0.42 20.04 -6.60
C CYS A 513 -0.93 20.39 -7.22
N HIS A 514 -1.78 19.39 -7.43
CA HIS A 514 -3.15 19.57 -7.89
C HIS A 514 -3.97 20.39 -6.88
N ASP A 515 -3.91 20.01 -5.60
CA ASP A 515 -4.57 20.75 -4.53
C ASP A 515 -4.08 22.21 -4.45
N TYR A 516 -2.77 22.44 -4.61
CA TYR A 516 -2.19 23.77 -4.62
C TYR A 516 -2.76 24.64 -5.75
N ILE A 517 -2.81 24.11 -6.98
CA ILE A 517 -3.35 24.83 -8.14
C ILE A 517 -4.83 25.23 -7.92
N HIS A 518 -5.63 24.30 -7.37
CA HIS A 518 -7.06 24.57 -7.13
C HIS A 518 -7.34 25.46 -5.92
N MET A 519 -6.45 25.47 -4.91
CA MET A 519 -6.57 26.39 -3.77
C MET A 519 -6.26 27.84 -4.16
N SER A 520 -5.28 28.07 -5.04
CA SER A 520 -4.94 29.42 -5.52
C SER A 520 -6.05 30.06 -6.36
N LYS A 521 -6.89 29.25 -7.04
CA LYS A 521 -8.06 29.75 -7.80
C LYS A 521 -9.28 30.09 -6.91
N ARG A 522 -9.30 29.67 -5.64
CA ARG A 522 -10.40 29.98 -4.69
C ARG A 522 -10.19 31.25 -3.87
N VAL A 523 -9.12 31.98 -4.10
CA VAL A 523 -8.73 33.20 -3.36
C VAL A 523 -8.80 34.44 -4.25
N ILE A 524 -9.74 34.49 -5.19
CA ILE A 524 -10.14 35.73 -5.84
C ILE A 524 -11.60 35.97 -5.46
N PRO A 525 -11.91 37.08 -4.77
CA PRO A 525 -13.26 37.41 -4.25
C PRO A 525 -14.30 37.56 -5.36
#